data_fe19e54845b1bce0e4f0246d4aaa67e4
#
_entry.id   fe19e54845b1bce0e4f0246d4aaa67e4
#
_cell.length_a   1.000
_cell.length_b   1.000
_cell.length_c   1.000
_cell.angle_alpha   90.00
_cell.angle_beta   90.00
_cell.angle_gamma   90.00
#
_symmetry.space_group_name_H-M   'P 1'
#
loop_
_entity.id
_entity.type
_entity.pdbx_description
1 polymer ?
#
loop_
_entity_poly.entity_id
_entity_poly.type
_entity_poly.pdbx_seq_one_letter_code
_entity_poly.pdbx_strand_id
1 'polypeptide(L)'
;MTRADKQPLEFCFLGTGNAFAPQRYWSSFLLNDRYLFDCPPTALAHLKKMGKPPGDIRAVFITHFHGDHFFGLPFLLLEYGELTPRSEDLFVVGPAQIQEKLEWMTEMGFPGLLEKSRGYRRRYVEVSDGMSGEAGGTHFQALLVEHVSSLECYGYRAEIEGRTVAYSGDALMGDAMYKLADGADIFVVECSCWEPNCGPHLDAQDIRTLRKAVPPSTVFVLTHLDAGEGDLHGLEGIVVAEDFGVYWL
;
A
#
# COMPACT_ATOMS: atom_id res chain seq x y z
N MET A 1 -22.43 13.96 8.56
CA MET A 1 -21.55 14.74 7.69
C MET A 1 -21.73 14.21 6.28
N THR A 2 -22.02 15.04 5.33
CA THR A 2 -22.03 14.63 3.92
C THR A 2 -20.58 14.45 3.44
N ARG A 3 -20.35 13.67 2.38
CA ARG A 3 -19.00 13.42 1.82
C ARG A 3 -18.27 14.72 1.44
N ALA A 4 -19.02 15.77 1.10
CA ALA A 4 -18.50 17.11 0.76
C ALA A 4 -17.87 17.86 1.95
N ASP A 5 -18.14 17.43 3.19
CA ASP A 5 -17.64 18.09 4.41
C ASP A 5 -16.31 17.47 4.92
N LYS A 6 -15.82 16.39 4.28
CA LYS A 6 -14.60 15.71 4.70
C LYS A 6 -13.37 16.38 4.06
N GLN A 7 -12.31 16.56 4.84
CA GLN A 7 -11.04 17.08 4.33
C GLN A 7 -10.45 16.10 3.28
N PRO A 8 -9.83 16.61 2.20
CA PRO A 8 -9.15 15.77 1.25
C PRO A 8 -7.95 15.07 1.91
N LEU A 9 -7.69 13.83 1.51
CA LEU A 9 -6.50 13.08 1.93
C LEU A 9 -5.40 13.24 0.90
N GLU A 10 -4.16 13.39 1.37
CA GLU A 10 -2.99 13.47 0.50
C GLU A 10 -2.45 12.07 0.20
N PHE A 11 -2.52 11.66 -1.06
CA PHE A 11 -1.89 10.45 -1.58
C PHE A 11 -0.61 10.82 -2.32
N CYS A 12 0.52 10.34 -1.85
CA CYS A 12 1.83 10.55 -2.43
C CYS A 12 2.35 9.21 -2.96
N PHE A 13 2.28 8.98 -4.28
CA PHE A 13 2.73 7.74 -4.90
C PHE A 13 4.24 7.76 -5.07
N LEU A 14 4.94 6.85 -4.38
CA LEU A 14 6.39 6.68 -4.47
C LEU A 14 6.79 5.93 -5.74
N GLY A 15 5.91 5.09 -6.22
CA GLY A 15 5.98 4.33 -7.45
C GLY A 15 4.63 3.73 -7.77
N THR A 16 4.40 3.39 -9.03
CA THR A 16 3.10 2.92 -9.55
C THR A 16 3.21 1.70 -10.46
N GLY A 17 4.40 1.17 -10.67
CA GLY A 17 4.66 0.04 -11.55
C GLY A 17 4.57 -1.31 -10.86
N ASN A 18 4.31 -2.34 -11.65
CA ASN A 18 4.47 -3.74 -11.25
C ASN A 18 5.96 -4.13 -11.23
N ALA A 19 6.26 -5.38 -10.82
CA ALA A 19 7.64 -5.87 -10.70
C ALA A 19 8.46 -5.79 -12.00
N PHE A 20 7.81 -5.79 -13.16
CA PHE A 20 8.44 -5.90 -14.47
C PHE A 20 8.33 -4.63 -15.32
N ALA A 21 7.59 -3.62 -14.86
CA ALA A 21 7.35 -2.39 -15.62
C ALA A 21 8.65 -1.62 -15.88
N PRO A 22 9.09 -1.44 -17.16
CA PRO A 22 10.41 -0.89 -17.46
C PRO A 22 10.50 0.63 -17.27
N GLN A 23 9.37 1.32 -17.16
CA GLN A 23 9.29 2.78 -17.12
C GLN A 23 8.61 3.31 -15.85
N ARG A 24 8.32 2.45 -14.89
CA ARG A 24 7.67 2.80 -13.63
C ARG A 24 8.46 2.23 -12.46
N TYR A 25 8.41 2.91 -11.33
CA TYR A 25 8.95 2.39 -10.08
C TYR A 25 7.92 1.51 -9.38
N TRP A 26 8.39 0.55 -8.57
CA TRP A 26 7.53 -0.39 -7.84
C TRP A 26 6.49 0.30 -6.97
N SER A 27 5.28 -0.26 -7.00
CA SER A 27 4.09 0.32 -6.40
C SER A 27 4.23 0.51 -4.89
N SER A 28 4.01 1.72 -4.44
CA SER A 28 3.91 2.10 -3.03
C SER A 28 3.36 3.51 -2.93
N PHE A 29 2.61 3.81 -1.89
CA PHE A 29 2.14 5.17 -1.63
C PHE A 29 2.15 5.52 -0.14
N LEU A 30 2.39 6.79 0.13
CA LEU A 30 2.30 7.40 1.45
C LEU A 30 1.00 8.21 1.54
N LEU A 31 0.24 7.98 2.61
CA LEU A 31 -1.03 8.65 2.87
C LEU A 31 -0.90 9.58 4.08
N ASN A 32 -1.21 10.88 3.88
CA ASN A 32 -1.13 11.93 4.90
C ASN A 32 0.19 11.96 5.67
N ASP A 33 1.32 11.68 5.01
CA ASP A 33 2.68 11.59 5.59
C ASP A 33 2.84 10.57 6.74
N ARG A 34 1.82 9.74 7.01
CA ARG A 34 1.76 8.87 8.20
C ARG A 34 1.61 7.39 7.92
N TYR A 35 0.97 7.03 6.82
CA TYR A 35 0.62 5.64 6.53
C TYR A 35 1.24 5.22 5.21
N LEU A 36 2.25 4.36 5.28
CA LEU A 36 2.92 3.82 4.10
C LEU A 36 2.27 2.49 3.73
N PHE A 37 1.86 2.35 2.49
CA PHE A 37 1.33 1.11 1.93
C PHE A 37 2.36 0.50 0.99
N ASP A 38 2.83 -0.68 1.36
CA ASP A 38 3.99 -1.39 0.85
C ASP A 38 5.30 -0.58 0.95
N CYS A 39 6.42 -1.28 0.99
CA CYS A 39 7.73 -0.67 1.15
C CYS A 39 8.76 -1.36 0.23
N PRO A 40 8.73 -1.05 -1.07
CA PRO A 40 9.73 -1.56 -2.01
C PRO A 40 11.14 -1.03 -1.69
N PRO A 41 12.21 -1.65 -2.22
CA PRO A 41 13.60 -1.22 -2.01
C PRO A 41 13.86 0.26 -2.31
N THR A 42 13.08 0.86 -3.21
CA THR A 42 13.21 2.28 -3.60
C THR A 42 12.46 3.25 -2.68
N ALA A 43 11.57 2.77 -1.79
CA ALA A 43 10.66 3.61 -1.02
C ALA A 43 11.35 4.73 -0.24
N LEU A 44 12.39 4.42 0.54
CA LEU A 44 13.13 5.43 1.30
C LEU A 44 13.76 6.51 0.41
N ALA A 45 14.39 6.11 -0.70
CA ALA A 45 15.00 7.05 -1.63
C ALA A 45 13.95 7.97 -2.26
N HIS A 46 12.78 7.44 -2.58
CA HIS A 46 11.68 8.19 -3.16
C HIS A 46 11.01 9.13 -2.15
N LEU A 47 10.81 8.71 -0.91
CA LEU A 47 10.38 9.61 0.17
C LEU A 47 11.30 10.83 0.27
N LYS A 48 12.61 10.61 0.34
CA LYS A 48 13.60 11.69 0.41
C LYS A 48 13.59 12.58 -0.85
N LYS A 49 13.49 11.98 -2.04
CA LYS A 49 13.39 12.72 -3.30
C LYS A 49 12.17 13.64 -3.34
N MET A 50 11.04 13.20 -2.79
CA MET A 50 9.80 13.97 -2.73
C MET A 50 9.74 14.93 -1.54
N GLY A 51 10.77 14.99 -0.70
CA GLY A 51 10.79 15.81 0.51
C GLY A 51 9.82 15.35 1.59
N LYS A 52 9.39 14.08 1.55
CA LYS A 52 8.51 13.48 2.55
C LYS A 52 9.33 13.00 3.74
N PRO A 53 8.97 13.40 4.98
CA PRO A 53 9.75 13.07 6.17
C PRO A 53 9.53 11.60 6.61
N PRO A 54 10.54 10.71 6.50
CA PRO A 54 10.36 9.32 6.91
C PRO A 54 10.01 9.18 8.41
N GLY A 55 10.43 10.15 9.23
CA GLY A 55 10.19 10.15 10.67
C GLY A 55 8.71 10.25 11.09
N ASP A 56 7.85 10.78 10.22
CA ASP A 56 6.43 10.99 10.50
C ASP A 56 5.57 9.75 10.21
N ILE A 57 6.14 8.73 9.55
CA ILE A 57 5.45 7.47 9.25
C ILE A 57 5.12 6.77 10.57
N ARG A 58 3.85 6.53 10.84
CA ARG A 58 3.34 5.86 12.04
C ARG A 58 3.07 4.38 11.82
N ALA A 59 2.58 4.02 10.63
CA ALA A 59 2.34 2.63 10.27
C ALA A 59 2.77 2.33 8.84
N VAL A 60 3.28 1.12 8.65
CA VAL A 60 3.53 0.51 7.34
C VAL A 60 2.64 -0.70 7.20
N PHE A 61 1.83 -0.73 6.14
CA PHE A 61 0.94 -1.83 5.81
C PHE A 61 1.56 -2.63 4.67
N ILE A 62 1.97 -3.86 4.93
CA ILE A 62 2.55 -4.78 3.95
C ILE A 62 1.49 -5.76 3.48
N THR A 63 1.23 -5.77 2.18
CA THR A 63 0.23 -6.64 1.58
C THR A 63 0.70 -8.08 1.51
N HIS A 64 1.94 -8.31 1.08
CA HIS A 64 2.55 -9.64 0.97
C HIS A 64 4.09 -9.54 0.90
N PHE A 65 4.78 -10.69 0.81
CA PHE A 65 6.24 -10.75 0.91
C PHE A 65 6.99 -10.80 -0.42
N HIS A 66 6.42 -10.38 -1.55
CA HIS A 66 7.22 -10.15 -2.74
C HIS A 66 8.21 -9.00 -2.51
N GLY A 67 9.37 -9.06 -3.15
CA GLY A 67 10.48 -8.15 -2.88
C GLY A 67 10.17 -6.70 -3.26
N ASP A 68 9.37 -6.50 -4.29
CA ASP A 68 8.89 -5.20 -4.75
C ASP A 68 7.81 -4.56 -3.86
N HIS A 69 7.34 -5.27 -2.82
CA HIS A 69 6.42 -4.76 -1.80
C HIS A 69 7.05 -4.66 -0.40
N PHE A 70 8.10 -5.47 -0.12
CA PHE A 70 8.51 -5.68 1.27
C PHE A 70 9.99 -5.35 1.55
N PHE A 71 10.90 -5.52 0.57
CA PHE A 71 12.35 -5.50 0.84
C PHE A 71 12.95 -4.13 1.12
N GLY A 72 12.15 -3.07 1.12
CA GLY A 72 12.58 -1.72 1.50
C GLY A 72 12.58 -1.45 3.00
N LEU A 73 11.85 -2.24 3.79
CA LEU A 73 11.73 -2.02 5.23
C LEU A 73 13.06 -1.99 5.99
N PRO A 74 14.06 -2.86 5.72
CA PRO A 74 15.36 -2.78 6.37
C PRO A 74 16.06 -1.43 6.18
N PHE A 75 15.91 -0.79 5.02
CA PHE A 75 16.46 0.54 4.76
C PHE A 75 15.73 1.63 5.54
N LEU A 76 14.41 1.50 5.71
CA LEU A 76 13.63 2.41 6.55
C LEU A 76 14.04 2.28 8.03
N LEU A 77 14.29 1.06 8.52
CA LEU A 77 14.83 0.84 9.87
C LEU A 77 16.25 1.40 10.02
N LEU A 78 17.09 1.28 8.98
CA LEU A 78 18.42 1.89 8.97
C LEU A 78 18.35 3.42 9.08
N GLU A 79 17.45 4.04 8.35
CA GLU A 79 17.19 5.50 8.44
C GLU A 79 16.86 5.93 9.85
N TYR A 80 15.95 5.21 10.52
CA TYR A 80 15.58 5.48 11.91
C TYR A 80 16.69 5.15 12.89
N GLY A 81 17.51 4.19 12.54
CA GLY A 81 18.66 3.79 13.32
C GLY A 81 19.82 4.78 13.29
N GLU A 82 20.03 5.51 12.21
CA GLU A 82 21.25 6.28 12.01
C GLU A 82 21.02 7.79 11.78
N LEU A 83 19.93 8.19 11.16
CA LEU A 83 19.77 9.56 10.65
C LEU A 83 18.53 10.29 11.18
N THR A 84 17.39 9.61 11.24
CA THR A 84 16.12 10.23 11.59
C THR A 84 15.63 9.77 12.97
N PRO A 85 15.84 10.56 14.03
CA PRO A 85 15.34 10.22 15.36
C PRO A 85 13.81 10.10 15.37
N ARG A 86 13.29 9.12 16.10
CA ARG A 86 11.86 8.92 16.32
C ARG A 86 11.55 8.89 17.80
N SER A 87 10.40 9.45 18.17
CA SER A 87 9.81 9.31 19.51
C SER A 87 8.53 8.49 19.51
N GLU A 88 7.87 8.41 18.36
CA GLU A 88 6.62 7.67 18.19
C GLU A 88 6.90 6.21 17.76
N ASP A 89 6.11 5.28 18.27
CA ASP A 89 6.19 3.87 17.90
C ASP A 89 5.96 3.69 16.38
N LEU A 90 6.64 2.73 15.77
CA LEU A 90 6.40 2.32 14.38
C LEU A 90 5.58 1.04 14.38
N PHE A 91 4.41 1.08 13.77
CA PHE A 91 3.62 -0.12 13.52
C PHE A 91 3.99 -0.72 12.17
N VAL A 92 4.23 -2.03 12.14
CA VAL A 92 4.43 -2.80 10.91
C VAL A 92 3.34 -3.86 10.88
N VAL A 93 2.38 -3.66 9.99
CA VAL A 93 1.21 -4.53 9.80
C VAL A 93 1.46 -5.40 8.57
N GLY A 94 1.24 -6.70 8.65
CA GLY A 94 1.45 -7.57 7.50
C GLY A 94 1.11 -9.03 7.76
N PRO A 95 1.33 -9.91 6.78
CA PRO A 95 1.05 -11.34 6.90
C PRO A 95 1.78 -11.99 8.08
N ALA A 96 1.36 -13.20 8.44
CA ALA A 96 2.01 -14.00 9.47
C ALA A 96 3.54 -14.06 9.26
N GLN A 97 4.31 -14.03 10.34
CA GLN A 97 5.78 -13.96 10.35
C GLN A 97 6.39 -12.62 9.87
N ILE A 98 5.63 -11.53 9.81
CA ILE A 98 6.16 -10.22 9.39
C ILE A 98 7.33 -9.77 10.26
N GLN A 99 7.28 -9.99 11.58
CA GLN A 99 8.39 -9.69 12.49
C GLN A 99 9.63 -10.52 12.16
N GLU A 100 9.48 -11.83 12.13
CA GLU A 100 10.60 -12.77 11.90
C GLU A 100 11.31 -12.47 10.58
N LYS A 101 10.56 -12.31 9.50
CA LYS A 101 11.11 -12.03 8.17
C LYS A 101 11.81 -10.67 8.10
N LEU A 102 11.20 -9.62 8.64
CA LEU A 102 11.81 -8.29 8.66
C LEU A 102 13.08 -8.27 9.51
N GLU A 103 13.06 -8.86 10.70
CA GLU A 103 14.21 -8.90 11.58
C GLU A 103 15.35 -9.73 10.95
N TRP A 104 15.04 -10.87 10.34
CA TRP A 104 16.02 -11.66 9.61
C TRP A 104 16.68 -10.88 8.45
N MET A 105 15.89 -10.22 7.60
CA MET A 105 16.42 -9.40 6.51
C MET A 105 17.26 -8.23 7.02
N THR A 106 16.81 -7.60 8.10
CA THR A 106 17.50 -6.45 8.68
C THR A 106 18.85 -6.87 9.25
N GLU A 107 18.90 -7.98 10.01
CA GLU A 107 20.15 -8.49 10.56
C GLU A 107 21.12 -8.98 9.48
N MET A 108 20.61 -9.59 8.42
CA MET A 108 21.42 -10.01 7.28
C MET A 108 22.06 -8.80 6.56
N GLY A 109 21.32 -7.72 6.36
CA GLY A 109 21.79 -6.53 5.65
C GLY A 109 22.55 -5.52 6.52
N PHE A 110 22.15 -5.41 7.79
CA PHE A 110 22.64 -4.40 8.73
C PHE A 110 22.82 -5.01 10.13
N PRO A 111 23.88 -5.85 10.32
CA PRO A 111 24.09 -6.56 11.59
C PRO A 111 24.14 -5.64 12.81
N GLY A 112 23.42 -6.00 13.86
CA GLY A 112 23.33 -5.25 15.11
C GLY A 112 22.47 -3.98 15.07
N LEU A 113 21.81 -3.69 13.95
CA LEU A 113 20.93 -2.51 13.83
C LEU A 113 19.73 -2.60 14.78
N LEU A 114 19.17 -3.79 14.94
CA LEU A 114 17.98 -4.03 15.76
C LEU A 114 18.21 -3.90 17.26
N GLU A 115 19.44 -4.07 17.72
CA GLU A 115 19.84 -3.96 19.12
C GLU A 115 19.98 -2.52 19.59
N LYS A 116 20.14 -1.58 18.67
CA LYS A 116 20.28 -0.16 18.98
C LYS A 116 18.97 0.41 19.52
N SER A 117 18.98 0.88 20.78
CA SER A 117 17.86 1.63 21.34
C SER A 117 17.77 3.00 20.68
N ARG A 118 16.60 3.34 20.13
CA ARG A 118 16.41 4.56 19.31
C ARG A 118 15.25 5.45 19.75
N GLY A 119 14.75 5.25 20.98
CA GLY A 119 13.68 6.07 21.53
C GLY A 119 12.27 5.71 21.07
N TYR A 120 12.11 4.68 20.22
CA TYR A 120 10.82 4.19 19.74
C TYR A 120 10.75 2.66 19.80
N ARG A 121 9.54 2.10 19.72
CA ARG A 121 9.32 0.65 19.64
C ARG A 121 8.82 0.28 18.27
N ARG A 122 9.25 -0.86 17.75
CA ARG A 122 8.62 -1.54 16.63
C ARG A 122 7.45 -2.36 17.15
N ARG A 123 6.26 -2.13 16.62
CA ARG A 123 5.02 -2.83 16.94
C ARG A 123 4.63 -3.65 15.73
N TYR A 124 4.75 -4.95 15.83
CA TYR A 124 4.37 -5.85 14.76
C TYR A 124 2.93 -6.32 14.95
N VAL A 125 2.15 -6.28 13.88
CA VAL A 125 0.76 -6.73 13.86
C VAL A 125 0.60 -7.74 12.73
N GLU A 126 0.55 -9.00 13.08
CA GLU A 126 0.25 -10.07 12.12
C GLU A 126 -1.25 -10.09 11.85
N VAL A 127 -1.63 -10.16 10.57
CA VAL A 127 -3.03 -10.14 10.15
C VAL A 127 -3.51 -11.52 9.71
N SER A 128 -4.83 -11.70 9.75
CA SER A 128 -5.55 -12.83 9.19
C SER A 128 -6.81 -12.34 8.48
N ASP A 129 -7.44 -13.20 7.68
CA ASP A 129 -8.63 -12.82 6.91
C ASP A 129 -9.76 -12.28 7.80
N GLY A 130 -10.30 -11.12 7.42
CA GLY A 130 -11.36 -10.42 8.13
C GLY A 130 -10.93 -9.74 9.43
N MET A 131 -9.67 -9.86 9.83
CA MET A 131 -9.17 -9.24 11.06
C MET A 131 -9.28 -7.72 11.02
N SER A 132 -9.78 -7.13 12.11
CA SER A 132 -9.76 -5.69 12.34
C SER A 132 -8.79 -5.36 13.48
N GLY A 133 -8.14 -4.20 13.37
CA GLY A 133 -7.16 -3.74 14.35
C GLY A 133 -6.96 -2.24 14.32
N GLU A 134 -5.99 -1.78 15.11
CA GLU A 134 -5.54 -0.40 15.13
C GLU A 134 -4.02 -0.34 14.98
N ALA A 135 -3.52 0.57 14.14
CA ALA A 135 -2.09 0.80 13.93
C ALA A 135 -1.81 2.27 13.63
N GLY A 136 -0.87 2.87 14.37
CA GLY A 136 -0.47 4.26 14.14
C GLY A 136 -1.59 5.30 14.32
N GLY A 137 -2.66 4.96 15.05
CA GLY A 137 -3.83 5.82 15.27
C GLY A 137 -4.91 5.72 14.19
N THR A 138 -4.87 4.69 13.35
CA THR A 138 -5.95 4.37 12.40
C THR A 138 -6.53 2.98 12.65
N HIS A 139 -7.85 2.85 12.53
CA HIS A 139 -8.50 1.54 12.46
C HIS A 139 -8.32 0.95 11.06
N PHE A 140 -8.08 -0.35 11.00
CA PHE A 140 -7.98 -1.07 9.73
C PHE A 140 -8.69 -2.42 9.78
N GLN A 141 -9.00 -2.95 8.60
CA GLN A 141 -9.41 -4.32 8.38
C GLN A 141 -8.53 -4.92 7.27
N ALA A 142 -8.05 -6.15 7.49
CA ALA A 142 -7.33 -6.93 6.50
C ALA A 142 -8.27 -7.97 5.88
N LEU A 143 -8.23 -8.13 4.57
CA LEU A 143 -8.99 -9.12 3.81
C LEU A 143 -8.01 -9.95 2.99
N LEU A 144 -8.09 -11.28 3.12
CA LEU A 144 -7.29 -12.18 2.30
C LEU A 144 -7.69 -12.04 0.84
N VAL A 145 -6.73 -11.83 -0.04
CA VAL A 145 -6.90 -11.75 -1.49
C VAL A 145 -6.17 -12.90 -2.16
N GLU A 146 -6.70 -13.38 -3.27
CA GLU A 146 -6.02 -14.37 -4.08
C GLU A 146 -4.98 -13.68 -4.96
N HIS A 147 -3.76 -14.22 -5.00
CA HIS A 147 -2.68 -13.77 -5.87
C HIS A 147 -1.85 -14.99 -6.29
N VAL A 148 -0.83 -15.37 -5.53
CA VAL A 148 -0.05 -16.59 -5.76
C VAL A 148 -0.25 -17.57 -4.62
N SER A 149 -0.36 -18.86 -4.92
CA SER A 149 -0.67 -19.90 -3.92
C SER A 149 0.42 -20.12 -2.87
N SER A 150 1.61 -19.56 -3.08
CA SER A 150 2.76 -19.70 -2.17
C SER A 150 2.81 -18.63 -1.07
N LEU A 151 1.96 -17.61 -1.13
CA LEU A 151 1.94 -16.48 -0.21
C LEU A 151 0.53 -16.18 0.28
N GLU A 152 0.41 -15.75 1.53
CA GLU A 152 -0.77 -15.06 2.00
C GLU A 152 -0.67 -13.59 1.59
N CYS A 153 -1.67 -13.11 0.86
CA CYS A 153 -1.73 -11.74 0.36
C CYS A 153 -2.98 -11.05 0.92
N TYR A 154 -2.83 -9.81 1.34
CA TYR A 154 -3.90 -9.06 1.99
C TYR A 154 -4.13 -7.72 1.32
N GLY A 155 -5.42 -7.40 1.09
CA GLY A 155 -5.87 -6.05 0.90
C GLY A 155 -6.26 -5.43 2.23
N TYR A 156 -6.22 -4.11 2.31
CA TYR A 156 -6.53 -3.36 3.53
C TYR A 156 -7.64 -2.36 3.31
N ARG A 157 -8.47 -2.17 4.34
CA ARG A 157 -9.38 -1.02 4.48
C ARG A 157 -8.94 -0.25 5.72
N ALA A 158 -8.71 1.05 5.60
CA ALA A 158 -8.27 1.90 6.69
C ALA A 158 -9.21 3.11 6.85
N GLU A 159 -9.50 3.49 8.10
CA GLU A 159 -10.34 4.65 8.44
C GLU A 159 -9.47 5.86 8.74
N ILE A 160 -9.25 6.72 7.75
CA ILE A 160 -8.36 7.86 7.86
C ILE A 160 -9.15 9.16 7.76
N GLU A 161 -9.13 9.94 8.83
CA GLU A 161 -9.83 11.24 8.92
C GLU A 161 -11.33 11.14 8.54
N GLY A 162 -11.97 10.04 8.96
CA GLY A 162 -13.39 9.77 8.70
C GLY A 162 -13.69 9.31 7.27
N ARG A 163 -12.69 8.97 6.48
CA ARG A 163 -12.82 8.34 5.16
C ARG A 163 -12.34 6.90 5.21
N THR A 164 -13.00 6.03 4.46
CA THR A 164 -12.56 4.67 4.23
C THR A 164 -11.69 4.62 2.97
N VAL A 165 -10.41 4.33 3.16
CA VAL A 165 -9.45 4.06 2.08
C VAL A 165 -9.24 2.56 2.00
N ALA A 166 -9.45 1.98 0.82
CA ALA A 166 -9.13 0.58 0.54
C ALA A 166 -7.89 0.49 -0.35
N TYR A 167 -7.10 -0.57 -0.17
CA TYR A 167 -5.95 -0.92 -1.00
C TYR A 167 -5.99 -2.42 -1.31
N SER A 168 -5.91 -2.79 -2.58
CA SER A 168 -5.99 -4.19 -2.99
C SER A 168 -4.72 -5.00 -2.66
N GLY A 169 -3.53 -4.36 -2.71
CA GLY A 169 -2.31 -5.10 -2.97
C GLY A 169 -2.38 -5.80 -4.31
N ASP A 170 -1.54 -6.79 -4.54
CA ASP A 170 -1.61 -7.65 -5.72
C ASP A 170 -2.70 -8.70 -5.54
N ALA A 171 -3.57 -8.83 -6.53
CA ALA A 171 -4.75 -9.65 -6.39
C ALA A 171 -5.30 -10.18 -7.72
N LEU A 172 -6.01 -11.29 -7.65
CA LEU A 172 -6.93 -11.76 -8.68
C LEU A 172 -8.34 -11.20 -8.44
N MET A 173 -9.13 -11.14 -9.50
CA MET A 173 -10.54 -10.78 -9.41
C MET A 173 -11.30 -11.83 -8.60
N GLY A 174 -11.99 -11.42 -7.54
CA GLY A 174 -12.74 -12.29 -6.65
C GLY A 174 -13.58 -11.50 -5.65
N ASP A 175 -14.27 -12.22 -4.75
CA ASP A 175 -15.16 -11.62 -3.74
C ASP A 175 -14.46 -10.60 -2.84
N ALA A 176 -13.18 -10.77 -2.57
CA ALA A 176 -12.40 -9.86 -1.76
C ALA A 176 -12.32 -8.45 -2.38
N MET A 177 -12.23 -8.36 -3.71
CA MET A 177 -12.20 -7.07 -4.41
C MET A 177 -13.49 -6.28 -4.19
N TYR A 178 -14.64 -6.95 -4.26
CA TYR A 178 -15.94 -6.32 -3.98
C TYR A 178 -16.05 -5.89 -2.51
N LYS A 179 -15.58 -6.72 -1.57
CA LYS A 179 -15.58 -6.38 -0.13
C LYS A 179 -14.65 -5.20 0.19
N LEU A 180 -13.48 -5.13 -0.47
CA LEU A 180 -12.57 -3.98 -0.33
C LEU A 180 -13.21 -2.70 -0.84
N ALA A 181 -13.88 -2.76 -2.00
CA ALA A 181 -14.50 -1.61 -2.63
C ALA A 181 -15.81 -1.15 -1.98
N ASP A 182 -16.53 -2.05 -1.28
CA ASP A 182 -17.85 -1.76 -0.71
C ASP A 182 -17.79 -0.66 0.35
N GLY A 183 -18.48 0.45 0.10
CA GLY A 183 -18.51 1.61 0.99
C GLY A 183 -17.16 2.34 1.14
N ALA A 184 -16.15 2.02 0.34
CA ALA A 184 -14.90 2.78 0.32
C ALA A 184 -15.14 4.17 -0.30
N ASP A 185 -14.51 5.19 0.29
CA ASP A 185 -14.45 6.53 -0.31
C ASP A 185 -13.44 6.54 -1.46
N ILE A 186 -12.29 5.88 -1.24
CA ILE A 186 -11.18 5.78 -2.20
C ILE A 186 -10.73 4.32 -2.23
N PHE A 187 -10.55 3.77 -3.42
CA PHE A 187 -10.02 2.42 -3.62
C PHE A 187 -8.76 2.49 -4.48
N VAL A 188 -7.61 2.36 -3.85
CA VAL A 188 -6.33 2.17 -4.52
C VAL A 188 -6.27 0.70 -4.94
N VAL A 189 -6.23 0.44 -6.23
CA VAL A 189 -6.37 -0.91 -6.78
C VAL A 189 -5.32 -1.16 -7.85
N GLU A 190 -4.75 -2.36 -7.84
CA GLU A 190 -3.83 -2.77 -8.91
C GLU A 190 -4.54 -2.87 -10.26
N CYS A 191 -3.79 -2.65 -11.34
CA CYS A 191 -4.18 -2.92 -12.71
C CYS A 191 -2.92 -3.26 -13.51
N SER A 192 -2.37 -4.44 -13.27
CA SER A 192 -1.05 -4.82 -13.80
C SER A 192 -1.00 -4.94 -15.30
N CYS A 193 -2.13 -5.17 -15.97
CA CYS A 193 -2.18 -5.24 -17.43
C CYS A 193 -3.34 -4.43 -18.00
N TRP A 194 -3.10 -3.88 -19.19
CA TRP A 194 -4.14 -3.24 -19.96
C TRP A 194 -4.95 -4.23 -20.80
N GLU A 195 -4.32 -5.34 -21.19
CA GLU A 195 -4.95 -6.42 -21.96
C GLU A 195 -5.35 -7.60 -21.06
N PRO A 196 -6.35 -8.39 -21.43
CA PRO A 196 -6.81 -9.54 -20.67
C PRO A 196 -5.74 -10.64 -20.47
N ASN A 197 -5.90 -11.42 -19.41
CA ASN A 197 -5.04 -12.55 -19.01
C ASN A 197 -3.68 -12.14 -18.43
N CYS A 198 -3.72 -11.32 -17.42
CA CYS A 198 -2.55 -10.78 -16.71
C CYS A 198 -1.88 -11.74 -15.72
N GLY A 199 -2.07 -13.04 -15.84
CA GLY A 199 -1.54 -13.97 -14.86
C GLY A 199 -2.24 -13.83 -13.50
N PRO A 200 -1.50 -13.73 -12.37
CA PRO A 200 -2.10 -13.64 -11.03
C PRO A 200 -2.46 -12.19 -10.63
N HIS A 201 -2.86 -11.34 -11.57
CA HIS A 201 -3.14 -9.92 -11.38
C HIS A 201 -4.45 -9.48 -12.03
N LEU A 202 -4.94 -8.30 -11.64
CA LEU A 202 -6.07 -7.65 -12.29
C LEU A 202 -5.66 -7.02 -13.62
N ASP A 203 -6.57 -7.07 -14.57
CA ASP A 203 -6.46 -6.38 -15.86
C ASP A 203 -7.51 -5.27 -16.00
N ALA A 204 -7.44 -4.51 -17.11
CA ALA A 204 -8.36 -3.40 -17.35
C ALA A 204 -9.83 -3.86 -17.48
N GLN A 205 -10.10 -5.11 -17.92
CA GLN A 205 -11.46 -5.65 -17.98
C GLN A 205 -12.01 -5.94 -16.57
N ASP A 206 -11.17 -6.40 -15.65
CA ASP A 206 -11.51 -6.57 -14.23
C ASP A 206 -11.85 -5.22 -13.59
N ILE A 207 -11.03 -4.19 -13.85
CA ILE A 207 -11.30 -2.82 -13.38
C ILE A 207 -12.65 -2.31 -13.92
N ARG A 208 -12.97 -2.54 -15.21
CA ARG A 208 -14.27 -2.18 -15.79
C ARG A 208 -15.43 -2.90 -15.11
N THR A 209 -15.25 -4.18 -14.81
CA THR A 209 -16.25 -5.00 -14.13
C THR A 209 -16.48 -4.52 -12.70
N LEU A 210 -15.41 -4.30 -11.96
CA LEU A 210 -15.45 -3.82 -10.59
C LEU A 210 -16.06 -2.41 -10.51
N ARG A 211 -15.66 -1.48 -11.41
CA ARG A 211 -16.19 -0.11 -11.46
C ARG A 211 -17.70 -0.06 -11.65
N LYS A 212 -18.27 -0.96 -12.45
CA LYS A 212 -19.72 -1.04 -12.69
C LYS A 212 -20.50 -1.54 -11.46
N ALA A 213 -19.87 -2.35 -10.63
CA ALA A 213 -20.49 -2.93 -9.44
C ALA A 213 -20.40 -2.02 -8.21
N VAL A 214 -19.58 -0.98 -8.24
CA VAL A 214 -19.29 -0.10 -7.11
C VAL A 214 -19.91 1.29 -7.36
N PRO A 215 -20.48 1.96 -6.35
CA PRO A 215 -21.07 3.28 -6.52
C PRO A 215 -20.13 4.29 -7.17
N PRO A 216 -20.62 5.18 -8.05
CA PRO A 216 -19.79 6.20 -8.72
C PRO A 216 -19.08 7.14 -7.75
N SER A 217 -19.59 7.23 -6.53
CA SER A 217 -18.97 8.03 -5.47
C SER A 217 -17.63 7.50 -4.99
N THR A 218 -17.30 6.22 -5.15
CA THR A 218 -15.98 5.68 -4.81
C THR A 218 -14.98 6.08 -5.89
N VAL A 219 -13.90 6.76 -5.52
CA VAL A 219 -12.79 7.08 -6.43
C VAL A 219 -11.87 5.86 -6.53
N PHE A 220 -11.63 5.38 -7.75
CA PHE A 220 -10.61 4.36 -8.00
C PHE A 220 -9.29 5.05 -8.34
N VAL A 221 -8.21 4.60 -7.73
CA VAL A 221 -6.85 5.03 -8.04
C VAL A 221 -6.07 3.81 -8.50
N LEU A 222 -5.74 3.75 -9.79
CA LEU A 222 -5.03 2.61 -10.36
C LEU A 222 -3.53 2.72 -10.10
N THR A 223 -2.93 1.63 -9.64
CA THR A 223 -1.50 1.48 -9.39
C THR A 223 -1.02 0.10 -9.82
N HIS A 224 0.24 -0.24 -9.56
CA HIS A 224 0.85 -1.53 -9.94
C HIS A 224 0.72 -1.81 -11.45
N LEU A 225 0.99 -0.77 -12.25
CA LEU A 225 0.74 -0.71 -13.68
C LEU A 225 1.90 -1.26 -14.50
N ASP A 226 1.60 -1.86 -15.66
CA ASP A 226 2.58 -2.08 -16.71
C ASP A 226 2.84 -0.79 -17.51
N ALA A 227 3.74 -0.87 -18.47
CA ALA A 227 3.99 0.21 -19.42
C ALA A 227 2.78 0.45 -20.33
N GLY A 228 2.65 1.70 -20.80
CA GLY A 228 1.58 2.10 -21.73
C GLY A 228 0.36 2.67 -21.04
N GLU A 229 -0.66 2.88 -21.85
CA GLU A 229 -1.96 3.42 -21.43
C GLU A 229 -3.05 2.45 -21.84
N GLY A 230 -3.98 2.18 -20.93
CA GLY A 230 -5.16 1.37 -21.21
C GLY A 230 -6.35 2.20 -21.64
N ASP A 231 -7.23 1.61 -22.42
CA ASP A 231 -8.50 2.21 -22.74
C ASP A 231 -9.48 2.08 -21.58
N LEU A 232 -9.61 3.16 -20.80
CA LEU A 232 -10.59 3.31 -19.73
C LEU A 232 -11.72 4.27 -20.09
N HIS A 233 -11.93 4.53 -21.40
CA HIS A 233 -12.96 5.43 -21.88
C HIS A 233 -14.35 5.07 -21.34
N GLY A 234 -15.09 6.10 -20.94
CA GLY A 234 -16.46 5.98 -20.41
C GLY A 234 -16.56 5.49 -18.97
N LEU A 235 -15.45 5.38 -18.24
CA LEU A 235 -15.44 5.10 -16.80
C LEU A 235 -15.17 6.38 -16.02
N GLU A 236 -16.15 6.80 -15.21
CA GLU A 236 -16.00 7.96 -14.32
C GLU A 236 -15.39 7.54 -12.97
N GLY A 237 -14.73 8.50 -12.31
CA GLY A 237 -14.17 8.30 -10.98
C GLY A 237 -12.94 7.40 -10.95
N ILE A 238 -12.18 7.34 -12.04
CA ILE A 238 -10.89 6.64 -12.12
C ILE A 238 -9.76 7.65 -12.28
N VAL A 239 -8.74 7.49 -11.45
CA VAL A 239 -7.45 8.16 -11.52
C VAL A 239 -6.39 7.11 -11.81
N VAL A 240 -5.57 7.31 -12.84
CA VAL A 240 -4.39 6.50 -13.09
C VAL A 240 -3.22 7.17 -12.38
N ALA A 241 -2.63 6.51 -11.40
CA ALA A 241 -1.54 7.09 -10.63
C ALA A 241 -0.24 7.15 -11.45
N GLU A 242 0.56 8.16 -11.17
CA GLU A 242 1.88 8.37 -11.76
C GLU A 242 2.96 8.32 -10.68
N ASP A 243 4.16 7.89 -11.06
CA ASP A 243 5.32 7.93 -10.18
C ASP A 243 5.57 9.35 -9.69
N PHE A 244 5.76 9.50 -8.38
CA PHE A 244 5.91 10.78 -7.69
C PHE A 244 4.68 11.70 -7.78
N GLY A 245 3.54 11.18 -8.23
CA GLY A 245 2.27 11.92 -8.23
C GLY A 245 1.77 12.20 -6.81
N VAL A 246 1.24 13.41 -6.60
CA VAL A 246 0.57 13.82 -5.35
C VAL A 246 -0.87 14.17 -5.69
N TYR A 247 -1.80 13.48 -5.03
CA TYR A 247 -3.23 13.63 -5.28
C TYR A 247 -3.94 13.99 -3.97
N TRP A 248 -4.82 14.96 -4.05
CA TRP A 248 -5.72 15.35 -2.96
C TRP A 248 -7.13 14.85 -3.27
N LEU A 249 -7.52 13.78 -2.66
CA LEU A 249 -8.75 13.05 -2.96
C LEU A 249 -9.76 13.11 -1.82
#